data_fabe743a8f1f92971010a70a5b444a34
#
_entry.id   fabe743a8f1f92971010a70a5b444a34
#
_cell.length_a   1.000
_cell.length_b   1.000
_cell.length_c   1.000
_cell.angle_alpha   90.00
_cell.angle_beta   90.00
_cell.angle_gamma   90.00
#
_symmetry.space_group_name_H-M   'P 1'
#
loop_
_entity.id
_entity.type
_entity.pdbx_description
1 polymer ?
#
loop_
_entity_poly.entity_id
_entity_poly.type
_entity_poly.pdbx_seq_one_letter_code
_entity_poly.pdbx_strand_id
1 'polypeptide(L)'
;MSDQLKDTTRSWLKAFFLLLSGLVAVALLVAAPLSGLWLYLSGELAVDRAVQAQSRGFALFGSTVGRNANATLEYKLDLYKTKRPQIVLAGSAGMGSLKDTMFLRPMLNMAGTANSLSSLRASLDAMLALHKPDVVLLALDFWWFSSAWEKNPFAQDPREPSPFSYTMDTLRLPWRMLLQGDISLPQFMFMSFQEARFGIRAQFDDTGYGSSGARFAVMIEVPV
;
A
#
# COMPACT_ATOMS: atom_id res chain seq x y z
N MET A 1 -6.74 -61.32 -13.34
CA MET A 1 -5.66 -60.65 -12.56
C MET A 1 -5.50 -59.16 -12.89
N SER A 2 -5.95 -58.68 -14.08
CA SER A 2 -5.83 -57.26 -14.47
C SER A 2 -6.85 -56.29 -13.81
N ASP A 3 -8.05 -56.76 -13.53
CA ASP A 3 -9.12 -55.87 -13.03
C ASP A 3 -8.99 -55.55 -11.52
N GLN A 4 -8.54 -56.49 -10.72
CA GLN A 4 -8.22 -56.26 -9.31
C GLN A 4 -7.09 -55.24 -9.11
N LEU A 5 -6.06 -55.27 -9.94
CA LEU A 5 -4.96 -54.31 -9.92
C LEU A 5 -5.45 -52.87 -10.25
N LYS A 6 -6.36 -52.73 -11.21
CA LYS A 6 -6.94 -51.44 -11.60
C LYS A 6 -7.81 -50.83 -10.47
N ASP A 7 -8.61 -51.67 -9.80
CA ASP A 7 -9.47 -51.19 -8.69
C ASP A 7 -8.65 -50.79 -7.47
N THR A 8 -7.60 -51.52 -7.15
CA THR A 8 -6.69 -51.16 -6.05
C THR A 8 -5.96 -49.84 -6.35
N THR A 9 -5.43 -49.68 -7.57
CA THR A 9 -4.76 -48.42 -7.98
C THR A 9 -5.71 -47.23 -7.93
N ARG A 10 -6.96 -47.40 -8.37
CA ARG A 10 -7.99 -46.36 -8.35
C ARG A 10 -8.40 -45.95 -6.91
N SER A 11 -8.42 -46.92 -6.01
CA SER A 11 -8.69 -46.66 -4.58
C SER A 11 -7.56 -45.87 -3.92
N TRP A 12 -6.31 -46.24 -4.17
CA TRP A 12 -5.11 -45.53 -3.69
C TRP A 12 -5.04 -44.10 -4.21
N LEU A 13 -5.35 -43.87 -5.48
CA LEU A 13 -5.40 -42.54 -6.06
C LEU A 13 -6.46 -41.66 -5.39
N LYS A 14 -7.67 -42.21 -5.15
CA LYS A 14 -8.72 -41.47 -4.45
C LYS A 14 -8.31 -41.11 -3.03
N ALA A 15 -7.73 -42.04 -2.27
CA ALA A 15 -7.24 -41.80 -0.92
C ALA A 15 -6.13 -40.74 -0.89
N PHE A 16 -5.19 -40.80 -1.84
CA PHE A 16 -4.13 -39.81 -1.99
C PHE A 16 -4.69 -38.40 -2.27
N PHE A 17 -5.62 -38.28 -3.21
CA PHE A 17 -6.22 -36.97 -3.52
C PHE A 17 -7.08 -36.42 -2.35
N LEU A 18 -7.76 -37.28 -1.60
CA LEU A 18 -8.47 -36.88 -0.39
C LEU A 18 -7.54 -36.40 0.71
N LEU A 19 -6.44 -37.08 0.95
CA LEU A 19 -5.42 -36.65 1.91
C LEU A 19 -4.76 -35.35 1.47
N LEU A 20 -4.39 -35.24 0.20
CA LEU A 20 -3.78 -34.02 -0.35
C LEU A 20 -4.73 -32.83 -0.25
N SER A 21 -6.00 -32.99 -0.63
CA SER A 21 -6.99 -31.92 -0.53
C SER A 21 -7.29 -31.53 0.92
N GLY A 22 -7.31 -32.50 1.83
CA GLY A 22 -7.44 -32.23 3.27
C GLY A 22 -6.23 -31.44 3.82
N LEU A 23 -5.01 -31.83 3.43
CA LEU A 23 -3.79 -31.11 3.83
C LEU A 23 -3.77 -29.68 3.29
N VAL A 24 -4.15 -29.50 2.02
CA VAL A 24 -4.26 -28.16 1.40
C VAL A 24 -5.32 -27.32 2.10
N ALA A 25 -6.48 -27.89 2.42
CA ALA A 25 -7.54 -27.18 3.14
C ALA A 25 -7.08 -26.73 4.54
N VAL A 26 -6.40 -27.61 5.30
CA VAL A 26 -5.84 -27.28 6.61
C VAL A 26 -4.76 -26.19 6.48
N ALA A 27 -3.86 -26.31 5.49
CA ALA A 27 -2.83 -25.31 5.24
C ALA A 27 -3.45 -23.91 4.94
N LEU A 28 -4.51 -23.86 4.12
CA LEU A 28 -5.22 -22.61 3.82
C LEU A 28 -5.95 -22.04 5.05
N LEU A 29 -6.57 -22.90 5.85
CA LEU A 29 -7.26 -22.49 7.08
C LEU A 29 -6.31 -21.90 8.14
N VAL A 30 -5.04 -22.29 8.14
CA VAL A 30 -4.02 -21.73 9.04
C VAL A 30 -3.30 -20.54 8.39
N ALA A 31 -2.92 -20.66 7.13
CA ALA A 31 -2.12 -19.65 6.44
C ALA A 31 -2.88 -18.34 6.24
N ALA A 32 -4.18 -18.37 5.92
CA ALA A 32 -4.94 -17.14 5.68
C ALA A 32 -5.13 -16.29 6.95
N PRO A 33 -5.56 -16.83 8.11
CA PRO A 33 -5.63 -16.07 9.35
C PRO A 33 -4.27 -15.55 9.82
N LEU A 34 -3.21 -16.36 9.68
CA LEU A 34 -1.85 -15.94 10.03
C LEU A 34 -1.38 -14.77 9.17
N SER A 35 -1.64 -14.82 7.86
CA SER A 35 -1.38 -13.71 6.95
C SER A 35 -2.16 -12.47 7.32
N GLY A 36 -3.46 -12.60 7.60
CA GLY A 36 -4.30 -11.49 8.02
C GLY A 36 -3.80 -10.83 9.30
N LEU A 37 -3.43 -11.62 10.28
CA LEU A 37 -2.85 -11.13 11.53
C LEU A 37 -1.52 -10.42 11.30
N TRP A 38 -0.64 -10.99 10.48
CA TRP A 38 0.64 -10.41 10.14
C TRP A 38 0.50 -9.07 9.43
N LEU A 39 -0.39 -8.99 8.43
CA LEU A 39 -0.71 -7.75 7.71
C LEU A 39 -1.34 -6.68 8.62
N TYR A 40 -2.18 -7.09 9.56
CA TYR A 40 -2.76 -6.18 10.54
C TYR A 40 -1.70 -5.63 11.50
N LEU A 41 -0.86 -6.50 12.06
CA LEU A 41 0.19 -6.11 13.01
C LEU A 41 1.29 -5.27 12.36
N SER A 42 1.66 -5.55 11.09
CA SER A 42 2.60 -4.72 10.33
C SER A 42 2.05 -3.32 10.01
N GLY A 43 0.76 -3.08 10.23
CA GLY A 43 0.08 -1.84 9.85
C GLY A 43 -0.26 -1.72 8.37
N GLU A 44 -0.12 -2.81 7.59
CA GLU A 44 -0.45 -2.82 6.16
C GLU A 44 -1.93 -2.53 5.91
N LEU A 45 -2.81 -3.03 6.77
CA LEU A 45 -4.26 -2.86 6.70
C LEU A 45 -4.79 -1.77 7.65
N ALA A 46 -3.96 -1.12 8.44
CA ALA A 46 -4.37 -0.22 9.49
C ALA A 46 -3.96 1.23 9.18
N VAL A 47 -4.49 1.79 8.11
CA VAL A 47 -4.23 3.17 7.66
C VAL A 47 -4.57 4.19 8.75
N ASP A 48 -5.67 3.99 9.45
CA ASP A 48 -6.13 4.84 10.56
C ASP A 48 -5.09 4.95 11.70
N ARG A 49 -4.46 3.84 12.06
CA ARG A 49 -3.36 3.83 13.06
C ARG A 49 -2.14 4.61 12.58
N ALA A 50 -1.79 4.48 11.31
CA ALA A 50 -0.70 5.23 10.70
C ALA A 50 -0.99 6.74 10.72
N VAL A 51 -2.20 7.15 10.32
CA VAL A 51 -2.65 8.54 10.34
C VAL A 51 -2.64 9.11 11.75
N GLN A 52 -3.14 8.36 12.75
CA GLN A 52 -3.09 8.79 14.15
C GLN A 52 -1.66 8.95 14.67
N ALA A 53 -0.76 8.02 14.38
CA ALA A 53 0.64 8.11 14.77
C ALA A 53 1.32 9.33 14.12
N GLN A 54 1.07 9.56 12.83
CA GLN A 54 1.59 10.71 12.09
C GLN A 54 1.01 12.05 12.53
N SER A 55 -0.17 12.07 13.11
CA SER A 55 -0.75 13.29 13.68
C SER A 55 -0.11 13.69 15.01
N ARG A 56 0.45 12.72 15.74
CA ARG A 56 1.09 12.93 17.05
C ARG A 56 2.59 13.18 16.97
N GLY A 57 3.22 12.75 15.87
CA GLY A 57 4.68 12.84 15.72
C GLY A 57 5.18 12.24 14.42
N PHE A 58 6.47 11.90 14.40
CA PHE A 58 7.07 11.23 13.25
C PHE A 58 6.63 9.77 13.20
N ALA A 59 6.04 9.37 12.09
CA ALA A 59 5.81 7.98 11.75
C ALA A 59 5.91 7.80 10.24
N LEU A 60 6.35 6.62 9.81
CA LEU A 60 6.49 6.26 8.40
C LEU A 60 5.34 5.33 8.01
N PHE A 61 4.62 5.66 6.93
CA PHE A 61 3.60 4.81 6.34
C PHE A 61 4.02 4.35 4.94
N GLY A 62 4.23 3.06 4.76
CA GLY A 62 4.63 2.45 3.49
C GLY A 62 3.88 1.15 3.23
N SER A 63 2.62 1.26 2.78
CA SER A 63 1.80 0.13 2.40
C SER A 63 2.14 -0.35 0.99
N THR A 64 2.19 -1.65 0.81
CA THR A 64 2.29 -2.31 -0.50
C THR A 64 0.91 -2.44 -1.14
N VAL A 65 -0.11 -2.64 -0.30
CA VAL A 65 -1.52 -2.76 -0.68
C VAL A 65 -2.05 -1.40 -1.16
N GLY A 66 -1.62 -0.31 -0.52
CA GLY A 66 -1.99 1.07 -0.88
C GLY A 66 -1.24 1.63 -2.10
N ARG A 67 -0.75 0.81 -3.02
CA ARG A 67 -0.04 1.27 -4.22
C ARG A 67 -0.94 1.87 -5.30
N ASN A 68 -2.24 1.62 -5.26
CA ASN A 68 -3.14 2.26 -6.22
C ASN A 68 -3.34 3.75 -5.86
N ALA A 69 -3.63 4.56 -6.84
CA ALA A 69 -3.82 6.00 -6.68
C ALA A 69 -4.95 6.31 -5.68
N ASN A 70 -6.01 5.51 -5.67
CA ASN A 70 -7.17 5.69 -4.80
C ASN A 70 -6.81 5.45 -3.33
N ALA A 71 -6.10 4.36 -3.00
CA ALA A 71 -5.67 4.11 -1.63
C ALA A 71 -4.67 5.15 -1.12
N THR A 72 -3.80 5.67 -2.01
CA THR A 72 -2.92 6.79 -1.68
C THR A 72 -3.73 8.07 -1.43
N LEU A 73 -4.75 8.33 -2.23
CA LEU A 73 -5.63 9.49 -2.05
C LEU A 73 -6.40 9.38 -0.73
N GLU A 74 -7.03 8.26 -0.44
CA GLU A 74 -7.77 8.02 0.82
C GLU A 74 -6.89 8.25 2.05
N TYR A 75 -5.71 7.63 2.09
CA TYR A 75 -4.75 7.84 3.17
C TYR A 75 -4.38 9.32 3.33
N LYS A 76 -4.09 10.01 2.23
CA LYS A 76 -3.71 11.42 2.27
C LYS A 76 -4.87 12.32 2.64
N LEU A 77 -6.09 12.01 2.25
CA LEU A 77 -7.30 12.74 2.69
C LEU A 77 -7.55 12.56 4.18
N ASP A 78 -7.36 11.37 4.74
CA ASP A 78 -7.48 11.13 6.18
C ASP A 78 -6.42 11.90 6.96
N LEU A 79 -5.19 11.93 6.47
CA LEU A 79 -4.12 12.71 7.06
C LEU A 79 -4.43 14.22 6.97
N TYR A 80 -4.95 14.68 5.83
CA TYR A 80 -5.37 16.05 5.60
C TYR A 80 -6.51 16.48 6.54
N LYS A 81 -7.53 15.66 6.67
CA LYS A 81 -8.66 15.89 7.59
C LYS A 81 -8.18 16.02 9.04
N THR A 82 -7.20 15.20 9.43
CA THR A 82 -6.67 15.15 10.79
C THR A 82 -5.77 16.35 11.09
N LYS A 83 -4.87 16.71 10.16
CA LYS A 83 -3.86 17.76 10.37
C LYS A 83 -4.34 19.17 10.07
N ARG A 84 -5.33 19.33 9.21
CA ARG A 84 -5.88 20.64 8.77
C ARG A 84 -4.77 21.63 8.40
N PRO A 85 -3.90 21.32 7.42
CA PRO A 85 -2.74 22.14 7.10
C PRO A 85 -3.13 23.49 6.51
N GLN A 86 -2.27 24.51 6.71
CA GLN A 86 -2.44 25.83 6.10
C GLN A 86 -1.95 25.83 4.64
N ILE A 87 -0.94 25.05 4.32
CA ILE A 87 -0.40 24.93 2.97
C ILE A 87 -0.57 23.49 2.51
N VAL A 88 -1.04 23.31 1.29
CA VAL A 88 -1.17 21.98 0.64
C VAL A 88 -0.45 22.00 -0.68
N LEU A 89 0.34 20.95 -0.92
CA LEU A 89 0.91 20.66 -2.22
C LEU A 89 0.13 19.52 -2.85
N ALA A 90 -0.54 19.75 -3.97
CA ALA A 90 -1.36 18.76 -4.67
C ALA A 90 -0.88 18.56 -6.12
N GLY A 91 -1.12 17.39 -6.69
CA GLY A 91 -0.84 17.09 -8.10
C GLY A 91 0.16 15.98 -8.32
N SER A 92 1.08 16.18 -9.26
CA SER A 92 2.05 15.20 -9.75
C SER A 92 2.95 14.63 -8.64
N ALA A 93 3.32 13.37 -8.79
CA ALA A 93 4.25 12.67 -7.90
C ALA A 93 5.68 13.24 -7.92
N GLY A 94 6.04 14.04 -8.92
CA GLY A 94 7.38 14.64 -9.05
C GLY A 94 7.78 15.53 -7.85
N MET A 95 6.80 16.12 -7.16
CA MET A 95 7.02 16.95 -5.98
C MET A 95 6.79 16.18 -4.67
N GLY A 96 6.70 14.86 -4.73
CA GLY A 96 6.41 14.02 -3.56
C GLY A 96 7.44 14.08 -2.44
N SER A 97 8.68 14.48 -2.72
CA SER A 97 9.78 14.59 -1.74
C SER A 97 9.82 15.90 -0.96
N LEU A 98 9.01 16.91 -1.31
CA LEU A 98 8.96 18.16 -0.56
C LEU A 98 8.41 17.93 0.86
N LYS A 99 9.19 18.35 1.86
CA LYS A 99 8.88 18.19 3.28
C LYS A 99 8.30 19.48 3.86
N ASP A 100 7.52 19.35 4.91
CA ASP A 100 6.96 20.46 5.69
C ASP A 100 8.05 21.39 6.29
N THR A 101 9.22 20.83 6.61
CA THR A 101 10.37 21.59 7.11
C THR A 101 10.91 22.67 6.14
N MET A 102 10.50 22.63 4.87
CA MET A 102 10.85 23.63 3.86
C MET A 102 9.92 24.84 3.89
N PHE A 103 8.88 24.83 4.74
CA PHE A 103 7.87 25.88 4.82
C PHE A 103 7.79 26.45 6.24
N LEU A 104 7.46 27.72 6.34
CA LEU A 104 7.30 28.40 7.64
C LEU A 104 5.95 28.08 8.32
N ARG A 105 5.02 27.53 7.58
CA ARG A 105 3.67 27.16 8.07
C ARG A 105 3.43 25.67 7.88
N PRO A 106 2.52 25.08 8.67
CA PRO A 106 2.18 23.65 8.51
C PRO A 106 1.78 23.32 7.08
N MET A 107 2.54 22.44 6.44
CA MET A 107 2.32 21.99 5.07
C MET A 107 2.02 20.50 5.04
N LEU A 108 1.11 20.09 4.18
CA LEU A 108 0.86 18.70 3.84
C LEU A 108 1.12 18.44 2.36
N ASN A 109 1.91 17.41 2.08
CA ASN A 109 2.22 16.99 0.74
C ASN A 109 1.21 15.95 0.25
N MET A 110 0.30 16.39 -0.63
CA MET A 110 -0.69 15.56 -1.32
C MET A 110 -0.22 15.14 -2.73
N ALA A 111 1.04 15.40 -3.10
CA ALA A 111 1.57 15.03 -4.41
C ALA A 111 1.47 13.51 -4.64
N GLY A 112 1.23 13.11 -5.90
CA GLY A 112 1.01 11.73 -6.28
C GLY A 112 -0.43 11.22 -6.11
N THR A 113 -1.37 12.12 -5.76
CA THR A 113 -2.81 11.80 -5.73
C THR A 113 -3.52 12.08 -7.05
N ALA A 114 -2.80 12.61 -8.03
CA ALA A 114 -3.32 12.90 -9.35
C ALA A 114 -2.27 12.57 -10.43
N ASN A 115 -2.74 12.15 -11.59
CA ASN A 115 -1.96 11.83 -12.79
C ASN A 115 -2.50 12.52 -14.05
N SER A 116 -3.54 13.33 -13.91
CA SER A 116 -4.17 14.11 -14.99
C SER A 116 -4.87 15.33 -14.40
N LEU A 117 -5.29 16.28 -15.24
CA LEU A 117 -6.06 17.45 -14.81
C LEU A 117 -7.43 17.07 -14.24
N SER A 118 -8.08 16.05 -14.79
CA SER A 118 -9.36 15.55 -14.31
C SER A 118 -9.24 14.92 -12.93
N SER A 119 -8.24 14.04 -12.70
CA SER A 119 -7.99 13.43 -11.40
C SER A 119 -7.51 14.45 -10.36
N LEU A 120 -6.74 15.47 -10.77
CA LEU A 120 -6.36 16.58 -9.90
C LEU A 120 -7.60 17.35 -9.41
N ARG A 121 -8.52 17.68 -10.33
CA ARG A 121 -9.76 18.36 -9.97
C ARG A 121 -10.56 17.54 -8.96
N ALA A 122 -10.76 16.26 -9.20
CA ALA A 122 -11.47 15.38 -8.28
C ALA A 122 -10.79 15.33 -6.88
N SER A 123 -9.45 15.25 -6.84
CA SER A 123 -8.68 15.28 -5.59
C SER A 123 -8.83 16.63 -4.85
N LEU A 124 -8.82 17.75 -5.59
CA LEU A 124 -9.02 19.08 -5.01
C LEU A 124 -10.44 19.25 -4.46
N ASP A 125 -11.45 18.81 -5.21
CA ASP A 125 -12.85 18.88 -4.78
C ASP A 125 -13.06 18.09 -3.48
N ALA A 126 -12.51 16.87 -3.40
CA ALA A 126 -12.57 16.05 -2.18
C ALA A 126 -11.84 16.69 -1.00
N MET A 127 -10.66 17.27 -1.23
CA MET A 127 -9.86 17.95 -0.23
C MET A 127 -10.56 19.21 0.30
N LEU A 128 -11.04 20.08 -0.60
CA LEU A 128 -11.67 21.35 -0.25
C LEU A 128 -13.03 21.17 0.46
N ALA A 129 -13.69 20.02 0.24
CA ALA A 129 -14.89 19.64 0.99
C ALA A 129 -14.59 19.34 2.47
N LEU A 130 -13.38 18.90 2.80
CA LEU A 130 -12.99 18.57 4.17
C LEU A 130 -12.48 19.79 4.95
N HIS A 131 -11.65 20.61 4.30
CA HIS A 131 -11.02 21.80 4.90
C HIS A 131 -10.54 22.74 3.78
N LYS A 132 -10.52 24.05 4.04
CA LYS A 132 -9.97 25.05 3.11
C LYS A 132 -8.61 25.50 3.64
N PRO A 133 -7.50 25.17 2.94
CA PRO A 133 -6.18 25.66 3.29
C PRO A 133 -6.03 27.14 2.89
N ASP A 134 -5.04 27.84 3.45
CA ASP A 134 -4.73 29.23 3.07
C ASP A 134 -4.07 29.27 1.67
N VAL A 135 -3.24 28.25 1.36
CA VAL A 135 -2.49 28.17 0.11
C VAL A 135 -2.55 26.75 -0.45
N VAL A 136 -2.83 26.65 -1.75
CA VAL A 136 -2.71 25.41 -2.53
C VAL A 136 -1.60 25.59 -3.56
N LEU A 137 -0.56 24.78 -3.48
CA LEU A 137 0.50 24.68 -4.46
C LEU A 137 0.18 23.53 -5.41
N LEU A 138 0.15 23.80 -6.71
CA LEU A 138 -0.17 22.81 -7.72
C LEU A 138 1.10 22.33 -8.43
N ALA A 139 1.38 21.04 -8.34
CA ALA A 139 2.42 20.37 -9.12
C ALA A 139 1.77 19.80 -10.39
N LEU A 140 2.05 20.43 -11.53
CA LEU A 140 1.48 20.06 -12.81
C LEU A 140 2.58 19.54 -13.73
N ASP A 141 2.32 18.39 -14.35
CA ASP A 141 3.19 17.88 -15.39
C ASP A 141 2.76 18.45 -16.75
N PHE A 142 3.70 18.86 -17.59
CA PHE A 142 3.41 19.53 -18.86
C PHE A 142 2.59 18.64 -19.83
N TRP A 143 2.75 17.33 -19.77
CA TRP A 143 1.98 16.42 -20.62
C TRP A 143 0.51 16.31 -20.25
N TRP A 144 0.09 16.74 -19.05
CA TRP A 144 -1.32 16.77 -18.66
C TRP A 144 -2.17 17.73 -19.51
N PHE A 145 -1.53 18.69 -20.17
CA PHE A 145 -2.19 19.63 -21.07
C PHE A 145 -2.39 19.08 -22.48
N SER A 146 -1.92 17.86 -22.75
CA SER A 146 -2.13 17.19 -24.04
C SER A 146 -3.45 16.40 -24.04
N SER A 147 -4.30 16.63 -25.02
CA SER A 147 -5.53 15.84 -25.21
C SER A 147 -5.25 14.34 -25.47
N ALA A 148 -4.05 14.02 -25.96
CA ALA A 148 -3.62 12.63 -26.11
C ALA A 148 -3.36 11.95 -24.75
N TRP A 149 -2.95 12.72 -23.74
CA TRP A 149 -2.70 12.18 -22.40
C TRP A 149 -4.00 11.75 -21.71
N GLU A 150 -5.06 12.51 -21.80
CA GLU A 150 -6.35 12.14 -21.19
C GLU A 150 -6.93 10.83 -21.73
N LYS A 151 -6.57 10.44 -22.96
CA LYS A 151 -6.94 9.17 -23.58
C LYS A 151 -5.97 8.03 -23.22
N ASN A 152 -4.85 8.33 -22.57
CA ASN A 152 -3.85 7.33 -22.18
C ASN A 152 -4.40 6.49 -21.00
N PRO A 153 -4.30 5.15 -21.05
CA PRO A 153 -4.69 4.29 -19.94
C PRO A 153 -3.98 4.61 -18.61
N PHE A 154 -2.78 5.23 -18.66
CA PHE A 154 -2.07 5.68 -17.45
C PHE A 154 -2.62 6.98 -16.86
N ALA A 155 -3.34 7.80 -17.66
CA ALA A 155 -4.03 8.99 -17.17
C ALA A 155 -5.41 8.66 -16.61
N GLN A 156 -6.01 7.59 -17.08
CA GLN A 156 -7.23 7.03 -16.51
C GLN A 156 -6.85 6.30 -15.22
N ASP A 157 -7.72 6.41 -14.24
CA ASP A 157 -7.54 5.67 -12.98
C ASP A 157 -7.24 4.20 -13.28
N PRO A 158 -6.16 3.64 -12.74
CA PRO A 158 -5.86 2.23 -12.92
C PRO A 158 -7.11 1.46 -12.47
N ARG A 159 -7.66 0.66 -13.37
CA ARG A 159 -8.82 -0.19 -13.07
C ARG A 159 -8.58 -0.85 -11.73
N GLU A 160 -9.45 -0.60 -10.78
CA GLU A 160 -9.35 -1.26 -9.49
C GLU A 160 -9.26 -2.77 -9.74
N PRO A 161 -8.20 -3.43 -9.26
CA PRO A 161 -8.15 -4.87 -9.34
C PRO A 161 -9.41 -5.42 -8.71
N SER A 162 -9.97 -6.51 -9.25
CA SER A 162 -11.17 -7.06 -8.65
C SER A 162 -10.91 -7.27 -7.15
N PRO A 163 -11.88 -7.00 -6.26
CA PRO A 163 -11.68 -7.14 -4.80
C PRO A 163 -11.13 -8.52 -4.42
N PHE A 164 -11.48 -9.55 -5.18
CA PHE A 164 -11.01 -10.92 -4.94
C PHE A 164 -9.52 -11.09 -5.29
N SER A 165 -9.07 -10.61 -6.46
CA SER A 165 -7.65 -10.72 -6.83
C SER A 165 -6.76 -9.91 -5.89
N TYR A 166 -7.20 -8.72 -5.51
CA TYR A 166 -6.53 -7.88 -4.54
C TYR A 166 -6.40 -8.57 -3.17
N THR A 167 -7.46 -9.17 -2.66
CA THR A 167 -7.43 -9.88 -1.38
C THR A 167 -6.49 -11.07 -1.41
N MET A 168 -6.50 -11.87 -2.49
CA MET A 168 -5.64 -13.04 -2.63
C MET A 168 -4.16 -12.66 -2.73
N ASP A 169 -3.83 -11.64 -3.51
CA ASP A 169 -2.46 -11.16 -3.64
C ASP A 169 -1.93 -10.57 -2.33
N THR A 170 -2.78 -9.87 -1.60
CA THR A 170 -2.47 -9.34 -0.27
C THR A 170 -2.21 -10.44 0.74
N LEU A 171 -3.07 -11.47 0.82
CA LEU A 171 -2.89 -12.59 1.73
C LEU A 171 -1.66 -13.47 1.41
N ARG A 172 -1.24 -13.50 0.15
CA ARG A 172 -0.02 -14.22 -0.28
C ARG A 172 1.27 -13.44 0.03
N LEU A 173 1.18 -12.14 0.23
CA LEU A 173 2.32 -11.26 0.34
C LEU A 173 3.33 -11.68 1.44
N PRO A 174 2.94 -11.96 2.71
CA PRO A 174 3.88 -12.39 3.74
C PRO A 174 4.62 -13.68 3.37
N TRP A 175 3.93 -14.65 2.78
CA TRP A 175 4.50 -15.93 2.36
C TRP A 175 5.47 -15.75 1.19
N ARG A 176 5.12 -14.89 0.24
CA ARG A 176 6.01 -14.56 -0.87
C ARG A 176 7.31 -13.92 -0.36
N MET A 177 7.22 -12.97 0.55
CA MET A 177 8.38 -12.32 1.15
C MET A 177 9.26 -13.33 1.91
N LEU A 178 8.64 -14.26 2.65
CA LEU A 178 9.37 -15.33 3.33
C LEU A 178 10.09 -16.25 2.34
N LEU A 179 9.44 -16.65 1.26
CA LEU A 179 10.02 -17.53 0.23
C LEU A 179 11.10 -16.83 -0.60
N GLN A 180 11.01 -15.53 -0.79
CA GLN A 180 12.00 -14.69 -1.49
C GLN A 180 13.20 -14.32 -0.60
N GLY A 181 13.08 -14.54 0.71
CA GLY A 181 14.12 -14.19 1.68
C GLY A 181 14.11 -12.72 2.09
N ASP A 182 13.08 -11.95 1.69
CA ASP A 182 12.91 -10.55 2.09
C ASP A 182 12.68 -10.42 3.60
N ILE A 183 12.09 -11.45 4.22
CA ILE A 183 11.93 -11.58 5.66
C ILE A 183 12.44 -12.94 6.11
N SER A 184 13.07 -12.99 7.28
CA SER A 184 13.51 -14.25 7.88
C SER A 184 12.37 -14.97 8.59
N LEU A 185 12.47 -16.31 8.72
CA LEU A 185 11.49 -17.09 9.45
C LEU A 185 11.28 -16.61 10.90
N PRO A 186 12.32 -16.27 11.68
CA PRO A 186 12.12 -15.67 13.01
C PRO A 186 11.33 -14.35 12.98
N GLN A 187 11.62 -13.43 12.05
CA GLN A 187 10.88 -12.17 11.90
C GLN A 187 9.40 -12.43 11.59
N PHE A 188 9.13 -13.41 10.71
CA PHE A 188 7.76 -13.81 10.37
C PHE A 188 7.03 -14.43 11.58
N MET A 189 7.66 -15.37 12.28
CA MET A 189 7.03 -16.11 13.38
C MET A 189 6.80 -15.26 14.64
N PHE A 190 7.75 -14.40 14.99
CA PHE A 190 7.67 -13.55 16.18
C PHE A 190 7.00 -12.20 15.93
N MET A 191 6.62 -11.93 14.66
CA MET A 191 5.91 -10.69 14.26
C MET A 191 6.60 -9.43 14.83
N SER A 192 7.93 -9.40 14.75
CA SER A 192 8.73 -8.29 15.26
C SER A 192 8.66 -7.12 14.27
N PHE A 193 7.90 -6.10 14.63
CA PHE A 193 7.73 -4.87 13.85
C PHE A 193 8.30 -3.67 14.61
N GLN A 194 8.84 -2.71 13.86
CA GLN A 194 9.39 -1.48 14.43
C GLN A 194 8.25 -0.52 14.81
N GLU A 195 8.38 0.11 15.96
CA GLU A 195 7.48 1.19 16.39
C GLU A 195 7.55 2.38 15.42
N ALA A 196 6.47 3.11 15.30
CA ALA A 196 6.33 4.26 14.40
C ALA A 196 6.54 3.96 12.90
N ARG A 197 6.48 2.69 12.51
CA ARG A 197 6.50 2.26 11.11
C ARG A 197 5.26 1.44 10.81
N PHE A 198 4.54 1.80 9.77
CA PHE A 198 3.27 1.18 9.36
C PHE A 198 3.33 0.77 7.90
N GLY A 199 3.00 -0.50 7.65
CA GLY A 199 3.07 -1.11 6.34
C GLY A 199 4.41 -1.75 6.01
N ILE A 200 4.36 -2.72 5.11
CA ILE A 200 5.49 -3.61 4.79
C ILE A 200 6.70 -2.82 4.27
N ARG A 201 6.47 -1.84 3.41
CA ARG A 201 7.56 -1.04 2.84
C ARG A 201 8.24 -0.16 3.87
N ALA A 202 7.47 0.38 4.82
CA ALA A 202 8.05 1.15 5.92
C ALA A 202 8.84 0.26 6.88
N GLN A 203 8.40 -1.00 7.06
CA GLN A 203 9.03 -1.94 7.97
C GLN A 203 10.34 -2.54 7.42
N PHE A 204 10.41 -2.81 6.12
CA PHE A 204 11.50 -3.59 5.53
C PHE A 204 12.32 -2.80 4.50
N ASP A 205 11.72 -1.87 3.76
CA ASP A 205 12.41 -1.11 2.71
C ASP A 205 12.76 0.33 3.15
N ASP A 206 12.38 0.75 4.36
CA ASP A 206 12.51 2.13 4.83
C ASP A 206 11.89 3.17 3.88
N THR A 207 10.87 2.78 3.12
CA THR A 207 10.21 3.63 2.14
C THR A 207 8.74 3.86 2.48
N GLY A 208 8.24 5.06 2.21
CA GLY A 208 6.84 5.40 2.48
C GLY A 208 6.59 6.88 2.50
N TYR A 209 5.55 7.25 3.23
CA TYR A 209 5.16 8.65 3.46
C TYR A 209 5.40 9.00 4.92
N GLY A 210 6.11 10.10 5.14
CA GLY A 210 6.32 10.64 6.47
C GLY A 210 5.12 11.44 6.98
N SER A 211 5.24 12.00 8.18
CA SER A 211 4.17 12.75 8.85
C SER A 211 3.69 13.99 8.10
N SER A 212 4.50 14.54 7.19
CA SER A 212 4.11 15.63 6.29
C SER A 212 3.38 15.16 5.02
N GLY A 213 3.14 13.87 4.86
CA GLY A 213 2.66 13.28 3.62
C GLY A 213 3.71 13.23 2.51
N ALA A 214 4.92 13.76 2.74
CA ALA A 214 6.01 13.68 1.79
C ALA A 214 6.53 12.25 1.67
N ARG A 215 6.94 11.88 0.46
CA ARG A 215 7.57 10.60 0.20
C ARG A 215 8.94 10.54 0.86
N PHE A 216 9.16 9.51 1.63
CA PHE A 216 10.43 9.20 2.25
C PHE A 216 11.03 7.98 1.55
N ALA A 217 12.28 8.09 1.13
CA ALA A 217 13.09 6.97 0.72
C ALA A 217 14.48 7.20 1.35
N VAL A 218 15.02 6.17 1.97
CA VAL A 218 16.42 6.21 2.38
C VAL A 218 17.24 6.25 1.09
N MET A 219 17.92 7.38 0.83
CA MET A 219 18.95 7.39 -0.19
C MET A 219 20.10 6.53 0.37
N ILE A 220 20.26 5.35 -0.19
CA ILE A 220 21.49 4.59 0.01
C ILE A 220 22.55 5.44 -0.67
N GLU A 221 23.38 6.11 0.13
CA GLU A 221 24.62 6.69 -0.39
C GLU A 221 25.41 5.51 -0.96
N VAL A 222 25.44 5.42 -2.28
CA VAL A 222 26.37 4.51 -2.96
C VAL A 222 27.75 5.14 -2.72
N PRO A 223 28.64 4.49 -1.96
CA PRO A 223 29.98 5.01 -1.80
C PRO A 223 30.64 5.07 -3.19
N VAL A 224 31.09 6.27 -3.55
CA VAL A 224 31.85 6.54 -4.78
C VAL A 224 33.25 5.95 -4.66
#